data_bbe635332535e87492e58bb6bf1d89d9
#
_entry.id   bbe635332535e87492e58bb6bf1d89d9
#
_cell.length_a   1.000
_cell.length_b   1.000
_cell.length_c   1.000
_cell.angle_alpha   90.00
_cell.angle_beta   90.00
_cell.angle_gamma   90.00
#
_symmetry.space_group_name_H-M   'P 1'
#
loop_
_entity.id
_entity.type
_entity.pdbx_description
1 polymer ?
#
loop_
_entity_poly.entity_id
_entity_poly.type
_entity_poly.pdbx_seq_one_letter_code
_entity_poly.pdbx_strand_id
1 'polypeptide(L)' 'MSRKSERLVNLTIALLATRRYLTKSEIFRSIEGYEGNDESKERMFERDKDDLRSLGIEIEVGGFDPIFNDEAGYRIKPE' A
#
# COMPACT_ATOMS: atom_id res chain seq x y z
N MET A 1 -18.99 -7.99 -3.76
CA MET A 1 -17.99 -6.94 -3.52
C MET A 1 -17.25 -6.63 -4.82
N SER A 2 -16.98 -5.37 -5.11
CA SER A 2 -16.23 -5.02 -6.31
C SER A 2 -14.75 -5.35 -6.17
N ARG A 3 -14.04 -5.49 -7.28
CA ARG A 3 -12.59 -5.73 -7.26
C ARG A 3 -11.85 -4.62 -6.51
N LYS A 4 -12.30 -3.39 -6.67
CA LYS A 4 -11.72 -2.25 -5.98
C LYS A 4 -11.90 -2.36 -4.47
N SER A 5 -13.09 -2.68 -4.01
CA SER A 5 -13.37 -2.84 -2.58
C SER A 5 -12.54 -3.96 -1.98
N GLU A 6 -12.45 -5.08 -2.69
CA GLU A 6 -11.65 -6.21 -2.26
C GLU A 6 -10.17 -5.84 -2.16
N ARG A 7 -9.66 -5.13 -3.16
CA ARG A 7 -8.28 -4.66 -3.14
C ARG A 7 -8.02 -3.72 -1.96
N LEU A 8 -8.94 -2.79 -1.70
CA LEU A 8 -8.81 -1.86 -0.57
C LEU A 8 -8.80 -2.58 0.77
N VAL A 9 -9.66 -3.58 0.94
CA VAL A 9 -9.69 -4.38 2.16
C VAL A 9 -8.38 -5.13 2.33
N ASN A 10 -7.90 -5.77 1.27
CA ASN A 10 -6.66 -6.53 1.31
C ASN A 10 -5.45 -5.63 1.59
N LEU A 11 -5.41 -4.46 1.00
CA LEU A 11 -4.36 -3.47 1.25
C LEU A 11 -4.37 -3.04 2.71
N THR A 12 -5.53 -2.73 3.24
CA THR A 12 -5.67 -2.29 4.64
C THR A 12 -5.20 -3.38 5.60
N ILE A 13 -5.63 -4.61 5.38
CA ILE A 13 -5.23 -5.73 6.22
C ILE A 13 -3.72 -5.94 6.17
N ALA A 14 -3.14 -5.93 4.98
CA ALA A 14 -1.71 -6.14 4.82
C ALA A 14 -0.89 -5.06 5.53
N LEU A 15 -1.29 -3.80 5.40
CA LEU A 15 -0.57 -2.69 6.02
C LEU A 15 -0.75 -2.62 7.52
N LEU A 16 -1.88 -3.11 8.04
CA LEU A 16 -2.11 -3.20 9.49
C LEU A 16 -1.36 -4.37 10.11
N ALA A 17 -1.28 -5.49 9.41
CA ALA A 17 -0.70 -6.71 9.93
C ALA A 17 0.83 -6.72 9.91
N THR A 18 1.43 -5.89 9.07
CA THR A 18 2.89 -5.89 8.91
C THR A 18 3.57 -5.23 10.10
N ARG A 19 4.70 -5.78 10.50
CA ARG A 19 5.55 -5.20 11.55
C ARG A 19 6.57 -4.23 11.00
N ARG A 20 6.80 -4.29 9.70
CA ARG A 20 7.73 -3.42 9.01
C ARG A 20 7.01 -2.71 7.89
N TYR A 21 7.63 -1.68 7.36
CA TYR A 21 7.07 -0.99 6.21
C TYR A 21 7.16 -1.90 4.98
N LEU A 22 6.06 -1.97 4.23
CA LEU A 22 6.02 -2.72 2.98
C LEU A 22 6.31 -1.78 1.82
N THR A 23 7.22 -2.17 0.93
CA THR A 23 7.52 -1.38 -0.26
C THR A 23 6.40 -1.52 -1.28
N LYS A 24 6.34 -0.60 -2.24
CA LYS A 24 5.38 -0.70 -3.35
C LYS A 24 5.53 -2.04 -4.09
N SER A 25 6.76 -2.46 -4.31
CA SER A 25 7.03 -3.72 -4.99
C SER A 25 6.42 -4.90 -4.24
N GLU A 26 6.57 -4.91 -2.92
CA GLU A 26 5.98 -5.94 -2.09
C GLU A 26 4.46 -5.89 -2.11
N ILE A 27 3.90 -4.69 -2.05
CA ILE A 27 2.45 -4.49 -2.08
C ILE A 27 1.89 -5.01 -3.41
N PHE A 28 2.49 -4.62 -4.52
CA PHE A 28 1.99 -5.01 -5.85
C PHE A 28 2.10 -6.51 -6.10
N ARG A 29 3.08 -7.15 -5.47
CA ARG A 29 3.30 -8.58 -5.59
C ARG A 29 2.39 -9.41 -4.68
N SER A 30 2.07 -8.87 -3.51
CA SER A 30 1.34 -9.61 -2.48
C SER A 30 -0.17 -9.43 -2.53
N ILE A 31 -0.63 -8.29 -3.04
CA ILE A 31 -2.05 -7.94 -3.01
C ILE A 31 -2.64 -8.08 -4.41
N GLU A 32 -3.66 -8.91 -4.52
CA GLU A 32 -4.37 -9.07 -5.78
C GLU A 32 -5.12 -7.80 -6.14
N GLY A 33 -5.18 -7.51 -7.42
CA GLY A 33 -5.91 -6.37 -7.94
C GLY A 33 -5.04 -5.26 -8.51
N TYR A 34 -3.74 -5.27 -8.22
CA TYR A 34 -2.81 -4.36 -8.87
C TYR A 34 -2.35 -4.98 -10.17
N GLU A 35 -3.00 -4.60 -11.24
CA GLU A 35 -2.79 -5.18 -12.57
C GLU A 35 -2.31 -4.13 -13.56
N GLY A 36 -1.72 -4.58 -14.66
CA GLY A 36 -1.22 -3.72 -15.70
C GLY A 36 0.27 -3.45 -15.57
N ASN A 37 0.73 -2.38 -16.22
CA ASN A 37 2.13 -1.99 -16.15
C ASN A 37 2.40 -1.20 -14.86
N ASP A 38 3.66 -0.86 -14.64
CA ASP A 38 4.08 -0.17 -13.41
C ASP A 38 3.36 1.16 -13.22
N GLU A 39 3.18 1.91 -14.29
CA GLU A 39 2.49 3.19 -14.22
C GLU A 39 1.03 3.04 -13.80
N SER A 40 0.35 2.04 -14.34
CA SER A 40 -1.04 1.75 -13.98
C SER A 40 -1.16 1.35 -12.53
N LYS A 41 -0.26 0.49 -12.07
CA LYS A 41 -0.25 0.05 -10.66
C LYS A 41 -0.02 1.21 -9.72
N GLU A 42 0.89 2.12 -10.06
CA GLU A 42 1.16 3.29 -9.25
C GLU A 42 -0.04 4.23 -9.16
N ARG A 43 -0.75 4.42 -10.25
CA ARG A 43 -1.98 5.23 -10.25
C ARG A 43 -3.03 4.62 -9.34
N MET A 44 -3.21 3.31 -9.44
CA MET A 44 -4.17 2.59 -8.59
C MET A 44 -3.81 2.75 -7.13
N PHE A 45 -2.54 2.61 -6.80
CA PHE A 45 -2.07 2.75 -5.43
C PHE A 45 -2.27 4.16 -4.89
N GLU A 46 -1.98 5.18 -5.68
CA GLU A 46 -2.22 6.57 -5.28
C GLU A 46 -3.70 6.82 -4.99
N ARG A 47 -4.57 6.32 -5.83
CA ARG A 47 -6.02 6.43 -5.62
C ARG A 47 -6.45 5.69 -4.36
N ASP A 48 -5.91 4.50 -4.16
CA ASP A 48 -6.25 3.69 -3.00
C ASP A 48 -5.82 4.38 -1.71
N LYS A 49 -4.64 5.00 -1.69
CA LYS A 49 -4.19 5.77 -0.54
C LYS A 49 -5.12 6.96 -0.26
N ASP A 50 -5.54 7.66 -1.30
CA ASP A 50 -6.46 8.78 -1.15
C ASP A 50 -7.82 8.32 -0.62
N ASP A 51 -8.33 7.20 -1.14
CA ASP A 51 -9.60 6.63 -0.69
C ASP A 51 -9.54 6.25 0.79
N LEU A 52 -8.45 5.62 1.22
CA LEU A 52 -8.28 5.25 2.62
C LEU A 52 -8.15 6.48 3.51
N ARG A 53 -7.44 7.49 3.04
CA ARG A 53 -7.32 8.74 3.79
C ARG A 53 -8.69 9.41 3.96
N SER A 54 -9.54 9.36 2.95
CA SER A 54 -10.91 9.88 3.02
C SER A 54 -11.73 9.18 4.08
N LEU A 55 -11.42 7.94 4.38
CA LEU A 55 -12.09 7.16 5.41
C LEU A 55 -11.47 7.36 6.80
N GLY A 56 -10.48 8.24 6.91
CA GLY A 56 -9.81 8.51 8.17
C GLY A 56 -8.66 7.56 8.47
N ILE A 57 -8.23 6.78 7.49
CA ILE A 57 -7.12 5.83 7.67
C ILE A 57 -5.83 6.49 7.22
N GLU A 58 -4.88 6.65 8.13
CA GLU A 58 -3.59 7.22 7.82
C GLU A 58 -2.57 6.15 7.46
N ILE A 59 -1.87 6.37 6.36
CA ILE A 59 -0.81 5.48 5.92
C ILE A 59 0.53 6.16 6.21
N GLU A 60 1.35 5.51 7.03
CA GLU A 60 2.70 5.99 7.33
C GLU A 60 3.64 5.62 6.19
N VAL A 61 4.54 6.53 5.88
CA VAL A 61 5.61 6.30 4.91
C VAL A 61 6.93 6.30 5.66
N GLY A 62 7.76 5.31 5.40
CA GLY A 62 9.04 5.22 6.08
C GLY A 62 9.80 3.97 5.64
N GLY A 63 10.69 3.51 6.49
CA GLY A 63 11.39 2.25 6.27
C GLY A 63 12.42 2.24 5.15
N PHE A 64 12.75 3.40 4.57
CA PHE A 64 13.78 3.49 3.56
C PHE A 64 15.15 3.73 4.20
N ASP A 65 16.16 3.15 3.61
CA ASP A 65 17.54 3.27 4.07
C ASP A 65 18.35 3.97 2.98
N PRO A 66 18.84 5.19 3.22
CA PRO A 66 19.60 5.92 2.22
C PRO A 66 20.95 5.26 1.86
N ILE A 67 21.51 4.46 2.77
CA ILE A 67 22.77 3.78 2.51
C ILE A 67 22.58 2.68 1.47
N PHE A 68 21.49 1.94 1.57
CA PHE A 68 21.18 0.85 0.65
C PHE A 68 20.24 1.28 -0.48
N ASN A 69 19.85 2.56 -0.50
CA ASN A 69 18.95 3.10 -1.51
C ASN A 69 17.64 2.33 -1.62
N ASP A 70 17.11 1.90 -0.48
CA ASP A 70 15.87 1.16 -0.42
C ASP A 70 14.67 2.02 -0.77
N GLU A 71 13.64 1.40 -1.33
CA GLU A 71 12.38 2.07 -1.60
C GLU A 71 11.71 2.48 -0.30
N ALA A 72 10.93 3.55 -0.35
CA ALA A 72 10.06 3.91 0.75
C ALA A 72 9.04 2.79 0.97
N GLY A 73 8.70 2.56 2.22
CA GLY A 73 7.70 1.58 2.58
C GLY A 73 6.48 2.24 3.19
N TYR A 74 5.44 1.45 3.36
CA TYR A 74 4.14 1.92 3.84
C TYR A 74 3.61 0.97 4.90
N ARG A 75 2.89 1.53 5.86
CA ARG A 75 2.18 0.74 6.87
C ARG A 75 1.04 1.58 7.43
N ILE A 76 0.07 0.91 8.04
CA ILE A 76 -0.98 1.59 8.78
C ILE A 76 -0.72 1.32 10.26
N LYS A 77 -0.59 2.40 11.02
CA LYS A 77 -0.32 2.31 12.44
C LYS A 77 -1.59 1.87 13.19
N PRO A 78 -1.56 0.77 13.93
CA PRO A 78 -2.70 0.38 14.75
C PRO A 78 -2.84 1.36 15.92
N GLU A 79 -4.07 1.65 16.28
CA GLU A 79 -4.35 2.50 17.43
C GLU A 79 -4.21 1.73 18.74
#